data_74abd3cec6d26b7eaa16ab21bc1dcdda
#
_entry.id   74abd3cec6d26b7eaa16ab21bc1dcdda
#
_cell.length_a   1.000
_cell.length_b   1.000
_cell.length_c   1.000
_cell.angle_alpha   90.00
_cell.angle_beta   90.00
_cell.angle_gamma   90.00
#
_symmetry.space_group_name_H-M   'P 1'
#
loop_
_entity.id
_entity.type
_entity.pdbx_description
1 polymer ?
#
loop_
_entity_poly.entity_id
_entity_poly.type
_entity_poly.pdbx_seq_one_letter_code
_entity_poly.pdbx_strand_id
1 'polypeptide(L)'
;MRRGLGWLALAAFLAWCTWVVSPDLGRLVAGLPRLARWLSGAFPPDFSGPADLARRASETVAIASLGTALAAAAAVPLAVLAARPVAPLLWLYQPVRALLDVLRGVDGFVFALILVAAVGLGPFAGMLGVALHSTGSIAKLWSEALEAADLSPVEAALSAGASRAQAAAMVLVPETLPQTASAVLYVWEFNIRASTVLGVVGAGGLGQELKNAVDLLDFARVLAILIVIVAMVLAADRLSGALRRALL
;
A
#
# COMPACT_ATOMS: atom_id res chain seq x y z
N MET A 1 -34.12 7.92 25.30
CA MET A 1 -34.71 7.65 23.97
C MET A 1 -33.70 7.68 22.81
N ARG A 2 -32.81 8.67 22.65
CA ARG A 2 -31.83 8.74 21.52
C ARG A 2 -30.86 7.56 21.42
N ARG A 3 -30.41 6.99 22.55
CA ARG A 3 -29.51 5.82 22.55
C ARG A 3 -30.20 4.53 22.07
N GLY A 4 -31.47 4.32 22.41
CA GLY A 4 -32.24 3.14 21.95
C GLY A 4 -32.50 3.17 20.44
N LEU A 5 -32.76 4.34 19.87
CA LEU A 5 -32.96 4.50 18.43
C LEU A 5 -31.68 4.18 17.64
N GLY A 6 -30.50 4.55 18.16
CA GLY A 6 -29.21 4.20 17.56
C GLY A 6 -28.95 2.68 17.52
N TRP A 7 -29.28 1.98 18.61
CA TRP A 7 -29.14 0.51 18.65
C TRP A 7 -30.10 -0.20 17.70
N LEU A 8 -31.34 0.31 17.59
CA LEU A 8 -32.32 -0.23 16.63
C LEU A 8 -31.87 -0.01 15.18
N ALA A 9 -31.36 1.18 14.84
CA ALA A 9 -30.83 1.46 13.52
C ALA A 9 -29.62 0.56 13.17
N LEU A 10 -28.71 0.35 14.13
CA LEU A 10 -27.58 -0.56 13.95
C LEU A 10 -28.04 -2.01 13.75
N ALA A 11 -28.98 -2.47 14.57
CA ALA A 11 -29.54 -3.83 14.45
C ALA A 11 -30.24 -4.04 13.11
N ALA A 12 -31.03 -3.05 12.65
CA ALA A 12 -31.68 -3.10 11.34
C ALA A 12 -30.66 -3.11 10.18
N PHE A 13 -29.58 -2.30 10.29
CA PHE A 13 -28.50 -2.31 9.31
C PHE A 13 -27.77 -3.65 9.25
N LEU A 14 -27.44 -4.25 10.41
CA LEU A 14 -26.79 -5.56 10.46
C LEU A 14 -27.71 -6.67 9.94
N ALA A 15 -29.03 -6.62 10.25
CA ALA A 15 -30.00 -7.55 9.71
C ALA A 15 -30.13 -7.43 8.19
N TRP A 16 -30.10 -6.21 7.65
CA TRP A 16 -30.05 -5.98 6.21
C TRP A 16 -28.76 -6.53 5.58
N CYS A 17 -27.59 -6.31 6.21
CA CYS A 17 -26.32 -6.87 5.75
C CYS A 17 -26.36 -8.42 5.73
N THR A 18 -26.89 -9.07 6.77
CA THR A 18 -27.01 -10.54 6.80
C THR A 18 -27.97 -11.06 5.74
N TRP A 19 -29.05 -10.32 5.47
CA TRP A 19 -29.97 -10.68 4.40
C TRP A 19 -29.33 -10.57 3.00
N VAL A 20 -28.56 -9.49 2.74
CA VAL A 20 -27.84 -9.29 1.46
C VAL A 20 -26.74 -10.33 1.26
N VAL A 21 -25.92 -10.59 2.28
CA VAL A 21 -24.81 -11.55 2.19
C VAL A 21 -25.32 -13.00 2.20
N SER A 22 -26.50 -13.26 2.80
CA SER A 22 -27.11 -14.59 2.90
C SER A 22 -26.10 -15.67 3.34
N PRO A 23 -25.45 -15.53 4.51
CA PRO A 23 -24.41 -16.45 4.96
C PRO A 23 -24.95 -17.87 5.08
N ASP A 24 -24.40 -18.78 4.29
CA ASP A 24 -24.80 -20.20 4.24
C ASP A 24 -23.77 -21.05 5.00
N LEU A 25 -24.05 -21.28 6.26
CA LEU A 25 -23.24 -22.13 7.13
C LEU A 25 -23.21 -23.59 6.64
N GLY A 26 -24.29 -24.04 5.94
CA GLY A 26 -24.33 -25.38 5.36
C GLY A 26 -23.29 -25.54 4.26
N ARG A 27 -23.14 -24.54 3.38
CA ARG A 27 -22.05 -24.54 2.36
C ARG A 27 -20.67 -24.53 2.97
N LEU A 28 -20.48 -23.77 4.07
CA LEU A 28 -19.22 -23.73 4.77
C LEU A 28 -18.85 -25.13 5.30
N VAL A 29 -19.77 -25.78 6.04
CA VAL A 29 -19.55 -27.13 6.60
C VAL A 29 -19.35 -28.15 5.48
N ALA A 30 -20.14 -28.12 4.41
CA ALA A 30 -19.97 -29.00 3.26
C ALA A 30 -18.67 -28.77 2.49
N GLY A 31 -18.03 -27.59 2.64
CA GLY A 31 -16.73 -27.25 2.07
C GLY A 31 -15.53 -27.81 2.86
N LEU A 32 -15.67 -28.08 4.17
CA LEU A 32 -14.57 -28.52 5.03
C LEU A 32 -13.86 -29.79 4.54
N PRO A 33 -14.54 -30.86 4.06
CA PRO A 33 -13.85 -32.04 3.55
C PRO A 33 -13.02 -31.76 2.26
N ARG A 34 -13.44 -30.78 1.46
CA ARG A 34 -12.67 -30.33 0.27
C ARG A 34 -11.42 -29.59 0.72
N LEU A 35 -11.56 -28.66 1.67
CA LEU A 35 -10.44 -27.93 2.25
C LEU A 35 -9.42 -28.88 2.89
N ALA A 36 -9.89 -29.88 3.65
CA ALA A 36 -9.02 -30.88 4.24
C ALA A 36 -8.21 -31.67 3.20
N ARG A 37 -8.85 -32.07 2.08
CA ARG A 37 -8.16 -32.74 0.97
C ARG A 37 -7.13 -31.85 0.31
N TRP A 38 -7.42 -30.56 0.13
CA TRP A 38 -6.46 -29.61 -0.43
C TRP A 38 -5.27 -29.42 0.50
N LEU A 39 -5.50 -29.25 1.80
CA LEU A 39 -4.43 -29.14 2.79
C LEU A 39 -3.57 -30.41 2.87
N SER A 40 -4.17 -31.59 2.80
CA SER A 40 -3.41 -32.85 2.77
C SER A 40 -2.58 -32.99 1.48
N GLY A 41 -3.08 -32.53 0.34
CA GLY A 41 -2.35 -32.51 -0.94
C GLY A 41 -1.27 -31.43 -1.04
N ALA A 42 -1.28 -30.43 -0.14
CA ALA A 42 -0.25 -29.40 -0.09
C ALA A 42 1.07 -29.86 0.54
N PHE A 43 1.07 -30.99 1.27
CA PHE A 43 2.26 -31.53 1.92
C PHE A 43 2.78 -32.78 1.19
N PRO A 44 4.13 -32.85 0.99
CA PRO A 44 5.16 -31.85 1.30
C PRO A 44 5.14 -30.67 0.32
N PRO A 45 5.55 -29.44 0.77
CA PRO A 45 5.61 -28.29 -0.12
C PRO A 45 6.64 -28.50 -1.24
N ASP A 46 6.27 -28.13 -2.46
CA ASP A 46 7.15 -28.25 -3.63
C ASP A 46 8.01 -27.01 -3.83
N PHE A 47 9.28 -27.10 -3.47
CA PHE A 47 10.30 -26.06 -3.75
C PHE A 47 11.10 -26.36 -5.02
N SER A 48 10.59 -27.13 -5.97
CA SER A 48 11.26 -27.37 -7.24
C SER A 48 11.55 -26.04 -7.96
N GLY A 49 12.72 -25.94 -8.59
CA GLY A 49 13.16 -24.70 -9.26
C GLY A 49 13.37 -23.52 -8.28
N PRO A 50 14.20 -23.67 -7.22
CA PRO A 50 14.38 -22.62 -6.22
C PRO A 50 14.93 -21.31 -6.80
N ALA A 51 15.68 -21.37 -7.89
CA ALA A 51 16.18 -20.19 -8.60
C ALA A 51 15.04 -19.38 -9.23
N ASP A 52 14.01 -20.02 -9.76
CA ASP A 52 12.85 -19.34 -10.32
C ASP A 52 11.99 -18.69 -9.22
N LEU A 53 11.77 -19.39 -8.10
CA LEU A 53 11.11 -18.82 -6.93
C LEU A 53 11.86 -17.58 -6.40
N ALA A 54 13.19 -17.66 -6.29
CA ALA A 54 14.01 -16.53 -5.86
C ALA A 54 13.93 -15.36 -6.84
N ARG A 55 13.93 -15.63 -8.15
CA ARG A 55 13.75 -14.62 -9.19
C ARG A 55 12.38 -13.94 -9.07
N ARG A 56 11.29 -14.70 -8.90
CA ARG A 56 9.95 -14.16 -8.72
C ARG A 56 9.81 -13.37 -7.42
N ALA A 57 10.46 -13.81 -6.35
CA ALA A 57 10.49 -13.06 -5.09
C ALA A 57 11.23 -11.73 -5.26
N SER A 58 12.40 -11.73 -5.91
CA SER A 58 13.14 -10.50 -6.20
C SER A 58 12.36 -9.54 -7.10
N GLU A 59 11.62 -10.05 -8.07
CA GLU A 59 10.73 -9.27 -8.93
C GLU A 59 9.62 -8.58 -8.11
N THR A 60 8.98 -9.28 -7.16
CA THR A 60 7.99 -8.70 -6.24
C THR A 60 8.58 -7.57 -5.39
N VAL A 61 9.76 -7.78 -4.82
CA VAL A 61 10.47 -6.76 -4.03
C VAL A 61 10.84 -5.56 -4.91
N ALA A 62 11.28 -5.80 -6.14
CA ALA A 62 11.64 -4.74 -7.09
C ALA A 62 10.42 -3.88 -7.48
N ILE A 63 9.27 -4.51 -7.77
CA ILE A 63 8.00 -3.81 -8.06
C ILE A 63 7.64 -2.88 -6.89
N ALA A 64 7.62 -3.41 -5.66
CA ALA A 64 7.28 -2.64 -4.47
C ALA A 64 8.29 -1.50 -4.20
N SER A 65 9.59 -1.79 -4.33
CA SER A 65 10.66 -0.82 -4.01
C SER A 65 10.71 0.31 -5.02
N LEU A 66 10.73 -0.01 -6.32
CA LEU A 66 10.75 1.00 -7.39
C LEU A 66 9.44 1.80 -7.43
N GLY A 67 8.29 1.13 -7.23
CA GLY A 67 6.98 1.79 -7.16
C GLY A 67 6.92 2.78 -5.99
N THR A 68 7.40 2.38 -4.80
CA THR A 68 7.45 3.27 -3.63
C THR A 68 8.46 4.40 -3.80
N ALA A 69 9.64 4.14 -4.38
CA ALA A 69 10.64 5.19 -4.64
C ALA A 69 10.11 6.24 -5.62
N LEU A 70 9.46 5.82 -6.70
CA LEU A 70 8.83 6.71 -7.66
C LEU A 70 7.70 7.51 -7.01
N ALA A 71 6.87 6.85 -6.18
CA ALA A 71 5.82 7.49 -5.42
C ALA A 71 6.37 8.54 -4.44
N ALA A 72 7.42 8.22 -3.70
CA ALA A 72 8.06 9.15 -2.77
C ALA A 72 8.62 10.36 -3.49
N ALA A 73 9.28 10.17 -4.64
CA ALA A 73 9.79 11.27 -5.46
C ALA A 73 8.67 12.18 -5.98
N ALA A 74 7.57 11.60 -6.48
CA ALA A 74 6.41 12.34 -6.95
C ALA A 74 5.65 13.03 -5.79
N ALA A 75 5.66 12.44 -4.61
CA ALA A 75 5.00 13.01 -3.42
C ALA A 75 5.65 14.31 -2.93
N VAL A 76 6.95 14.53 -3.16
CA VAL A 76 7.65 15.75 -2.72
C VAL A 76 6.96 17.03 -3.20
N PRO A 77 6.84 17.28 -4.52
CA PRO A 77 6.19 18.49 -5.01
C PRO A 77 4.69 18.54 -4.66
N LEU A 78 4.02 17.39 -4.69
CA LEU A 78 2.58 17.32 -4.44
C LEU A 78 2.24 17.61 -2.97
N ALA A 79 3.04 17.14 -2.00
CA ALA A 79 2.85 17.42 -0.59
C ALA A 79 3.02 18.93 -0.30
N VAL A 80 4.02 19.57 -0.90
CA VAL A 80 4.23 21.02 -0.75
C VAL A 80 3.04 21.82 -1.31
N LEU A 81 2.53 21.44 -2.49
CA LEU A 81 1.35 22.08 -3.09
C LEU A 81 0.06 21.81 -2.30
N ALA A 82 -0.03 20.70 -1.59
CA ALA A 82 -1.18 20.27 -0.80
C ALA A 82 -1.13 20.72 0.68
N ALA A 83 -0.10 21.45 1.12
CA ALA A 83 0.06 21.91 2.49
C ALA A 83 -0.03 23.45 2.55
N ARG A 84 -1.06 24.00 3.23
CA ARG A 84 -1.31 25.46 3.32
C ARG A 84 -0.12 26.29 3.78
N PRO A 85 0.65 25.91 4.82
CA PRO A 85 1.74 26.73 5.32
C PRO A 85 2.86 26.98 4.31
N VAL A 86 3.04 26.06 3.34
CA VAL A 86 4.15 26.07 2.39
C VAL A 86 3.70 26.22 0.92
N ALA A 87 2.40 26.09 0.63
CA ALA A 87 1.87 26.13 -0.71
C ALA A 87 2.22 27.46 -1.42
N PRO A 88 2.99 27.43 -2.51
CA PRO A 88 3.36 28.64 -3.24
C PRO A 88 2.16 29.28 -3.97
N LEU A 89 1.17 28.46 -4.32
CA LEU A 89 -0.01 28.82 -5.10
C LEU A 89 -1.28 28.27 -4.42
N LEU A 90 -1.93 29.08 -3.59
CA LEU A 90 -3.11 28.67 -2.84
C LEU A 90 -4.28 28.17 -3.70
N TRP A 91 -4.38 28.59 -4.95
CA TRP A 91 -5.41 28.12 -5.86
C TRP A 91 -5.21 26.66 -6.30
N LEU A 92 -3.95 26.14 -6.26
CA LEU A 92 -3.65 24.72 -6.52
C LEU A 92 -3.92 23.80 -5.33
N TYR A 93 -4.03 24.35 -4.12
CA TYR A 93 -4.22 23.58 -2.89
C TYR A 93 -5.41 22.61 -2.98
N GLN A 94 -6.59 23.10 -3.31
CA GLN A 94 -7.79 22.26 -3.40
C GLN A 94 -7.75 21.23 -4.54
N PRO A 95 -7.39 21.60 -5.80
CA PRO A 95 -7.25 20.63 -6.88
C PRO A 95 -6.22 19.52 -6.60
N VAL A 96 -5.06 19.90 -6.02
CA VAL A 96 -4.03 18.90 -5.70
C VAL A 96 -4.52 17.97 -4.57
N ARG A 97 -5.16 18.46 -3.53
CA ARG A 97 -5.75 17.60 -2.48
C ARG A 97 -6.81 16.66 -3.05
N ALA A 98 -7.68 17.14 -3.92
CA ALA A 98 -8.66 16.29 -4.59
C ALA A 98 -7.99 15.20 -5.44
N LEU A 99 -6.91 15.54 -6.17
CA LEU A 99 -6.11 14.56 -6.90
C LEU A 99 -5.52 13.50 -5.96
N LEU A 100 -4.91 13.92 -4.83
CA LEU A 100 -4.35 13.00 -3.85
C LEU A 100 -5.42 12.09 -3.23
N ASP A 101 -6.61 12.62 -2.96
CA ASP A 101 -7.73 11.85 -2.44
C ASP A 101 -8.22 10.81 -3.47
N VAL A 102 -8.24 11.14 -4.76
CA VAL A 102 -8.54 10.19 -5.84
C VAL A 102 -7.46 9.12 -5.95
N LEU A 103 -6.17 9.51 -6.01
CA LEU A 103 -5.06 8.56 -6.12
C LEU A 103 -5.01 7.58 -4.95
N ARG A 104 -5.27 8.04 -3.73
CA ARG A 104 -5.34 7.21 -2.53
C ARG A 104 -6.61 6.38 -2.46
N GLY A 105 -7.73 6.93 -2.96
CA GLY A 105 -9.04 6.30 -2.90
C GLY A 105 -9.20 5.13 -3.85
N VAL A 106 -8.39 5.08 -4.92
CA VAL A 106 -8.35 3.96 -5.86
C VAL A 106 -7.24 3.01 -5.43
N ASP A 107 -7.57 1.73 -5.23
CA ASP A 107 -6.59 0.71 -4.84
C ASP A 107 -5.54 0.51 -5.93
N GLY A 108 -4.30 0.20 -5.52
CA GLY A 108 -3.17 -0.06 -6.43
C GLY A 108 -3.44 -1.22 -7.40
N PHE A 109 -4.26 -2.19 -7.00
CA PHE A 109 -4.71 -3.27 -7.86
C PHE A 109 -5.54 -2.76 -9.06
N VAL A 110 -6.44 -1.79 -8.83
CA VAL A 110 -7.25 -1.20 -9.90
C VAL A 110 -6.38 -0.43 -10.88
N PHE A 111 -5.41 0.36 -10.38
CA PHE A 111 -4.44 1.04 -11.24
C PHE A 111 -3.61 0.04 -12.04
N ALA A 112 -3.12 -1.03 -11.42
CA ALA A 112 -2.35 -2.06 -12.12
C ALA A 112 -3.17 -2.74 -13.21
N LEU A 113 -4.45 -3.03 -12.96
CA LEU A 113 -5.35 -3.63 -13.94
C LEU A 113 -5.52 -2.73 -15.18
N ILE A 114 -5.76 -1.43 -14.97
CA ILE A 114 -5.87 -0.45 -16.05
C ILE A 114 -4.55 -0.33 -16.82
N LEU A 115 -3.43 -0.32 -16.10
CA LEU A 115 -2.10 -0.19 -16.71
C LEU A 115 -1.69 -1.47 -17.45
N VAL A 116 -2.06 -2.65 -16.96
CA VAL A 116 -1.87 -3.90 -17.70
C VAL A 116 -2.61 -3.86 -19.04
N ALA A 117 -3.83 -3.30 -19.07
CA ALA A 117 -4.56 -3.13 -20.32
C ALA A 117 -3.91 -2.10 -21.27
N ALA A 118 -3.20 -1.10 -20.74
CA ALA A 118 -2.58 -0.03 -21.51
C ALA A 118 -1.16 -0.36 -21.99
N VAL A 119 -0.31 -0.93 -21.11
CA VAL A 119 1.12 -1.17 -21.40
C VAL A 119 1.49 -2.64 -21.52
N GLY A 120 0.51 -3.55 -21.30
CA GLY A 120 0.71 -4.99 -21.36
C GLY A 120 1.00 -5.61 -19.99
N LEU A 121 0.97 -6.97 -19.98
CA LEU A 121 1.30 -7.77 -18.80
C LEU A 121 2.77 -7.59 -18.42
N GLY A 122 3.05 -7.54 -17.12
CA GLY A 122 4.42 -7.57 -16.61
C GLY A 122 4.67 -6.65 -15.41
N PRO A 123 5.88 -6.73 -14.83
CA PRO A 123 6.29 -6.01 -13.63
C PRO A 123 6.19 -4.49 -13.73
N PHE A 124 6.34 -3.96 -14.93
CA PHE A 124 6.29 -2.51 -15.18
C PHE A 124 4.89 -1.93 -14.89
N ALA A 125 3.83 -2.61 -15.34
CA ALA A 125 2.46 -2.20 -15.06
C ALA A 125 2.17 -2.25 -13.55
N GLY A 126 2.62 -3.31 -12.86
CA GLY A 126 2.50 -3.43 -11.40
C GLY A 126 3.22 -2.32 -10.64
N MET A 127 4.47 -2.03 -11.04
CA MET A 127 5.26 -0.94 -10.46
C MET A 127 4.57 0.42 -10.60
N LEU A 128 4.01 0.74 -11.76
CA LEU A 128 3.28 1.98 -11.99
C LEU A 128 1.97 2.04 -11.17
N GLY A 129 1.24 0.92 -11.06
CA GLY A 129 0.03 0.84 -10.24
C GLY A 129 0.32 1.12 -8.77
N VAL A 130 1.37 0.49 -8.22
CA VAL A 130 1.90 0.79 -6.88
C VAL A 130 2.27 2.26 -6.75
N ALA A 131 3.01 2.81 -7.73
CA ALA A 131 3.49 4.18 -7.70
C ALA A 131 2.33 5.20 -7.63
N LEU A 132 1.28 5.04 -8.44
CA LEU A 132 0.14 5.96 -8.48
C LEU A 132 -0.61 5.98 -7.13
N HIS A 133 -1.00 4.81 -6.61
CA HIS A 133 -1.68 4.71 -5.32
C HIS A 133 -0.82 5.26 -4.17
N SER A 134 0.45 4.87 -4.13
CA SER A 134 1.37 5.26 -3.06
C SER A 134 1.71 6.75 -3.12
N THR A 135 1.75 7.38 -4.31
CA THR A 135 1.91 8.83 -4.45
C THR A 135 0.80 9.57 -3.71
N GLY A 136 -0.47 9.17 -3.92
CA GLY A 136 -1.59 9.74 -3.19
C GLY A 136 -1.45 9.60 -1.67
N SER A 137 -1.08 8.40 -1.22
CA SER A 137 -0.94 8.08 0.20
C SER A 137 0.22 8.85 0.86
N ILE A 138 1.43 8.81 0.28
CA ILE A 138 2.62 9.47 0.83
C ILE A 138 2.46 10.99 0.81
N ALA A 139 2.05 11.57 -0.33
CA ALA A 139 1.88 13.01 -0.45
C ALA A 139 0.82 13.55 0.51
N LYS A 140 -0.27 12.82 0.70
CA LYS A 140 -1.32 13.21 1.65
C LYS A 140 -0.81 13.18 3.08
N LEU A 141 -0.19 12.08 3.52
CA LEU A 141 0.38 11.95 4.87
C LEU A 141 1.42 13.04 5.15
N TRP A 142 2.27 13.34 4.17
CA TRP A 142 3.28 14.39 4.34
C TRP A 142 2.65 15.78 4.37
N SER A 143 1.67 16.06 3.51
CA SER A 143 0.96 17.36 3.54
C SER A 143 0.26 17.59 4.90
N GLU A 144 -0.31 16.54 5.49
CA GLU A 144 -0.93 16.60 6.81
C GLU A 144 0.12 16.79 7.91
N ALA A 145 1.28 16.17 7.81
CA ALA A 145 2.40 16.40 8.73
C ALA A 145 2.92 17.84 8.65
N LEU A 146 3.05 18.41 7.44
CA LEU A 146 3.43 19.81 7.25
C LEU A 146 2.40 20.80 7.82
N GLU A 147 1.11 20.47 7.76
CA GLU A 147 0.03 21.29 8.32
C GLU A 147 -0.08 21.17 9.85
N ALA A 148 0.34 20.05 10.43
CA ALA A 148 0.29 19.77 11.86
C ALA A 148 1.56 20.18 12.63
N ALA A 149 2.64 20.54 11.93
CA ALA A 149 3.90 20.93 12.53
C ALA A 149 3.81 22.26 13.29
N ASP A 150 4.68 22.46 14.28
CA ASP A 150 4.79 23.73 15.00
C ASP A 150 5.30 24.84 14.08
N LEU A 151 4.54 25.92 13.97
CA LEU A 151 4.90 27.05 13.12
C LEU A 151 5.77 28.09 13.86
N SER A 152 6.00 27.95 15.16
CA SER A 152 6.82 28.91 15.94
C SER A 152 8.24 29.06 15.39
N PRO A 153 8.96 27.97 15.01
CA PRO A 153 10.27 28.10 14.41
C PRO A 153 10.23 28.76 13.01
N VAL A 154 9.13 28.54 12.25
CA VAL A 154 8.91 29.19 10.95
C VAL A 154 8.74 30.70 11.13
N GLU A 155 7.94 31.14 12.11
CA GLU A 155 7.72 32.54 12.42
C GLU A 155 9.01 33.22 12.89
N ALA A 156 9.84 32.53 13.68
CA ALA A 156 11.15 33.02 14.08
C ALA A 156 12.09 33.21 12.86
N ALA A 157 12.12 32.29 11.93
CA ALA A 157 12.90 32.40 10.69
C ALA A 157 12.43 33.58 9.82
N LEU A 158 11.11 33.76 9.68
CA LEU A 158 10.53 34.91 8.95
C LEU A 158 10.90 36.23 9.63
N SER A 159 10.86 36.31 10.94
CA SER A 159 11.25 37.50 11.71
C SER A 159 12.75 37.83 11.57
N ALA A 160 13.59 36.81 11.35
CA ALA A 160 15.01 36.94 11.03
C ALA A 160 15.28 37.34 9.57
N GLY A 161 14.25 37.55 8.76
CA GLY A 161 14.36 38.00 7.35
C GLY A 161 14.39 36.88 6.30
N ALA A 162 14.14 35.63 6.70
CA ALA A 162 14.00 34.54 5.72
C ALA A 162 12.74 34.71 4.86
N SER A 163 12.82 34.33 3.58
CA SER A 163 11.61 34.20 2.76
C SER A 163 10.77 32.98 3.20
N ARG A 164 9.49 32.96 2.84
CA ARG A 164 8.59 31.81 3.12
C ARG A 164 9.15 30.49 2.60
N ALA A 165 9.73 30.50 1.40
CA ALA A 165 10.33 29.30 0.80
C ALA A 165 11.57 28.83 1.59
N GLN A 166 12.41 29.75 2.06
CA GLN A 166 13.57 29.44 2.90
C GLN A 166 13.14 28.88 4.25
N ALA A 167 12.18 29.52 4.91
CA ALA A 167 11.64 29.05 6.19
C ALA A 167 11.02 27.66 6.04
N ALA A 168 10.26 27.40 4.99
CA ALA A 168 9.70 26.09 4.70
C ALA A 168 10.80 25.04 4.47
N ALA A 169 11.77 25.32 3.62
CA ALA A 169 12.83 24.37 3.26
C ALA A 169 13.82 24.08 4.38
N MET A 170 14.15 25.08 5.22
CA MET A 170 15.18 24.96 6.25
C MET A 170 14.62 24.58 7.63
N VAL A 171 13.34 24.78 7.87
CA VAL A 171 12.72 24.52 9.17
C VAL A 171 11.66 23.42 9.04
N LEU A 172 10.59 23.67 8.29
CA LEU A 172 9.41 22.81 8.31
C LEU A 172 9.64 21.45 7.64
N VAL A 173 10.35 21.41 6.49
CA VAL A 173 10.66 20.16 5.81
C VAL A 173 11.58 19.27 6.65
N PRO A 174 12.70 19.74 7.20
CA PRO A 174 13.54 18.93 8.10
C PRO A 174 12.79 18.42 9.34
N GLU A 175 11.94 19.25 9.95
CA GLU A 175 11.15 18.85 11.12
C GLU A 175 10.19 17.70 10.81
N THR A 176 9.55 17.70 9.64
CA THR A 176 8.60 16.66 9.24
C THR A 176 9.25 15.46 8.55
N LEU A 177 10.53 15.55 8.17
CA LEU A 177 11.23 14.51 7.41
C LEU A 177 11.28 13.14 8.14
N PRO A 178 11.55 13.04 9.45
CA PRO A 178 11.53 11.77 10.16
C PRO A 178 10.18 11.07 10.10
N GLN A 179 9.09 11.80 10.32
CA GLN A 179 7.73 11.27 10.23
C GLN A 179 7.40 10.81 8.80
N THR A 180 7.82 11.59 7.80
CA THR A 180 7.62 11.27 6.38
C THR A 180 8.43 10.04 5.98
N ALA A 181 9.69 9.92 6.41
CA ALA A 181 10.52 8.75 6.19
C ALA A 181 9.87 7.48 6.78
N SER A 182 9.34 7.58 8.00
CA SER A 182 8.57 6.50 8.62
C SER A 182 7.34 6.10 7.80
N ALA A 183 6.61 7.08 7.27
CA ALA A 183 5.44 6.83 6.42
C ALA A 183 5.83 6.15 5.11
N VAL A 184 6.93 6.57 4.46
CA VAL A 184 7.45 5.93 3.24
C VAL A 184 7.84 4.48 3.50
N LEU A 185 8.54 4.19 4.60
CA LEU A 185 8.92 2.83 4.99
C LEU A 185 7.70 1.96 5.28
N TYR A 186 6.66 2.51 5.93
CA TYR A 186 5.40 1.83 6.15
C TYR A 186 4.69 1.49 4.83
N VAL A 187 4.63 2.45 3.90
CA VAL A 187 4.04 2.25 2.57
C VAL A 187 4.84 1.24 1.76
N TRP A 188 6.16 1.24 1.86
CA TRP A 188 7.03 0.26 1.21
C TRP A 188 6.74 -1.17 1.70
N GLU A 189 6.66 -1.37 3.02
CA GLU A 189 6.30 -2.66 3.63
C GLU A 189 4.91 -3.13 3.16
N PHE A 190 3.93 -2.22 3.19
CA PHE A 190 2.59 -2.49 2.68
C PHE A 190 2.62 -2.90 1.20
N ASN A 191 3.39 -2.21 0.37
CA ASN A 191 3.51 -2.45 -1.07
C ASN A 191 4.16 -3.80 -1.39
N ILE A 192 5.10 -4.31 -0.59
CA ILE A 192 5.64 -5.67 -0.74
C ILE A 192 4.52 -6.71 -0.65
N ARG A 193 3.64 -6.55 0.30
CA ARG A 193 2.47 -7.42 0.50
C ARG A 193 1.43 -7.24 -0.62
N ALA A 194 1.13 -6.00 -0.97
CA ALA A 194 0.19 -5.68 -2.04
C ALA A 194 0.68 -6.19 -3.40
N SER A 195 1.98 -6.14 -3.69
CA SER A 195 2.57 -6.61 -4.94
C SER A 195 2.35 -8.11 -5.18
N THR A 196 2.17 -8.91 -4.12
CA THR A 196 1.80 -10.32 -4.28
C THR A 196 0.39 -10.49 -4.84
N VAL A 197 -0.54 -9.59 -4.48
CA VAL A 197 -1.91 -9.60 -5.02
C VAL A 197 -1.94 -9.07 -6.46
N LEU A 198 -1.12 -8.06 -6.77
CA LEU A 198 -1.01 -7.49 -8.11
C LEU A 198 -0.58 -8.53 -9.17
N GLY A 199 0.21 -9.52 -8.78
CA GLY A 199 0.61 -10.61 -9.67
C GLY A 199 -0.57 -11.43 -10.21
N VAL A 200 -1.69 -11.50 -9.51
CA VAL A 200 -2.90 -12.22 -9.96
C VAL A 200 -3.48 -11.60 -11.25
N VAL A 201 -3.31 -10.31 -11.46
CA VAL A 201 -3.72 -9.61 -12.70
C VAL A 201 -2.61 -9.54 -13.75
N GLY A 202 -1.55 -10.32 -13.60
CA GLY A 202 -0.46 -10.37 -14.57
C GLY A 202 0.59 -9.28 -14.40
N ALA A 203 0.66 -8.65 -13.22
CA ALA A 203 1.68 -7.67 -12.87
C ALA A 203 3.02 -8.30 -12.44
N GLY A 204 3.24 -9.59 -12.69
CA GLY A 204 4.50 -10.29 -12.41
C GLY A 204 4.68 -10.76 -10.97
N GLY A 205 5.91 -11.18 -10.64
CA GLY A 205 6.33 -11.58 -9.30
C GLY A 205 5.74 -12.90 -8.80
N LEU A 206 5.83 -13.11 -7.47
CA LEU A 206 5.30 -14.32 -6.80
C LEU A 206 3.80 -14.47 -6.93
N GLY A 207 3.04 -13.37 -7.04
CA GLY A 207 1.59 -13.43 -7.17
C GLY A 207 1.13 -14.06 -8.48
N GLN A 208 1.86 -13.86 -9.57
CA GLN A 208 1.57 -14.52 -10.85
C GLN A 208 1.86 -16.01 -10.76
N GLU A 209 2.95 -16.39 -10.12
CA GLU A 209 3.29 -17.80 -9.91
C GLU A 209 2.26 -18.48 -9.00
N LEU A 210 1.81 -17.79 -7.94
CA LEU A 210 0.74 -18.27 -7.07
C LEU A 210 -0.54 -18.52 -7.86
N LYS A 211 -0.94 -17.58 -8.72
CA LYS A 211 -2.11 -17.74 -9.58
C LYS A 211 -1.98 -18.95 -10.49
N ASN A 212 -0.84 -19.09 -11.16
CA ASN A 212 -0.58 -20.22 -12.05
C ASN A 212 -0.69 -21.57 -11.29
N ALA A 213 -0.09 -21.68 -10.10
CA ALA A 213 -0.16 -22.88 -9.27
C ALA A 213 -1.61 -23.18 -8.80
N VAL A 214 -2.39 -22.15 -8.46
CA VAL A 214 -3.82 -22.32 -8.13
C VAL A 214 -4.63 -22.77 -9.33
N ASP A 215 -4.43 -22.16 -10.50
CA ASP A 215 -5.14 -22.53 -11.74
C ASP A 215 -4.85 -23.99 -12.16
N LEU A 216 -3.64 -24.47 -11.87
CA LEU A 216 -3.23 -25.87 -12.10
C LEU A 216 -3.63 -26.82 -10.96
N LEU A 217 -4.23 -26.31 -9.86
CA LEU A 217 -4.57 -27.07 -8.65
C LEU A 217 -3.35 -27.75 -7.98
N ASP A 218 -2.16 -27.20 -8.20
CA ASP A 218 -0.91 -27.66 -7.58
C ASP A 218 -0.74 -27.05 -6.17
N PHE A 219 -1.37 -27.69 -5.20
CA PHE A 219 -1.40 -27.18 -3.81
C PHE A 219 -0.05 -27.30 -3.11
N ALA A 220 0.80 -28.27 -3.50
CA ALA A 220 2.16 -28.38 -2.96
C ALA A 220 3.00 -27.14 -3.37
N ARG A 221 2.88 -26.72 -4.62
CA ARG A 221 3.51 -25.50 -5.15
C ARG A 221 2.90 -24.25 -4.51
N VAL A 222 1.58 -24.17 -4.36
CA VAL A 222 0.90 -23.07 -3.66
C VAL A 222 1.46 -22.90 -2.25
N LEU A 223 1.60 -23.98 -1.48
CA LEU A 223 2.13 -23.92 -0.12
C LEU A 223 3.58 -23.41 -0.10
N ALA A 224 4.43 -23.88 -1.00
CA ALA A 224 5.82 -23.41 -1.12
C ALA A 224 5.87 -21.89 -1.41
N ILE A 225 5.06 -21.39 -2.35
CA ILE A 225 4.99 -19.97 -2.68
C ILE A 225 4.49 -19.16 -1.48
N LEU A 226 3.46 -19.63 -0.77
CA LEU A 226 2.96 -18.95 0.44
C LEU A 226 4.04 -18.85 1.53
N ILE A 227 4.83 -19.90 1.74
CA ILE A 227 5.97 -19.86 2.67
C ILE A 227 6.97 -18.78 2.27
N VAL A 228 7.32 -18.70 0.98
CA VAL A 228 8.24 -17.69 0.45
C VAL A 228 7.66 -16.28 0.62
N ILE A 229 6.38 -16.08 0.33
CA ILE A 229 5.70 -14.77 0.54
C ILE A 229 5.76 -14.36 2.01
N VAL A 230 5.42 -15.26 2.94
CA VAL A 230 5.46 -14.97 4.38
C VAL A 230 6.88 -14.64 4.83
N ALA A 231 7.88 -15.42 4.40
CA ALA A 231 9.28 -15.17 4.72
C ALA A 231 9.75 -13.80 4.20
N MET A 232 9.37 -13.44 2.96
CA MET A 232 9.68 -12.16 2.34
C MET A 232 9.02 -10.98 3.09
N VAL A 233 7.75 -11.10 3.45
CA VAL A 233 7.03 -10.06 4.21
C VAL A 233 7.64 -9.88 5.60
N LEU A 234 7.96 -10.97 6.31
CA LEU A 234 8.63 -10.90 7.62
C LEU A 234 10.03 -10.28 7.53
N ALA A 235 10.77 -10.56 6.47
CA ALA A 235 12.07 -9.94 6.24
C ALA A 235 11.94 -8.43 5.98
N ALA A 236 10.97 -8.04 5.17
CA ALA A 236 10.68 -6.63 4.88
C ALA A 236 10.23 -5.85 6.13
N ASP A 237 9.37 -6.43 6.97
CA ASP A 237 8.93 -5.84 8.23
C ASP A 237 10.11 -5.61 9.20
N ARG A 238 10.97 -6.63 9.37
CA ARG A 238 12.18 -6.50 10.20
C ARG A 238 13.13 -5.44 9.68
N LEU A 239 13.35 -5.39 8.35
CA LEU A 239 14.22 -4.41 7.72
C LEU A 239 13.65 -2.99 7.87
N SER A 240 12.36 -2.80 7.60
CA SER A 240 11.65 -1.52 7.80
C SER A 240 11.75 -1.05 9.24
N GLY A 241 11.53 -1.94 10.22
CA GLY A 241 11.67 -1.63 11.65
C GLY A 241 13.11 -1.28 12.05
N ALA A 242 14.12 -1.94 11.48
CA ALA A 242 15.52 -1.61 11.72
C ALA A 242 15.90 -0.24 11.14
N LEU A 243 15.47 0.05 9.91
CA LEU A 243 15.69 1.34 9.26
C LEU A 243 15.02 2.48 10.01
N ARG A 244 13.77 2.30 10.47
CA ARG A 244 13.08 3.32 11.29
C ARG A 244 13.85 3.65 12.56
N ARG A 245 14.36 2.65 13.29
CA ARG A 245 15.17 2.87 14.51
C ARG A 245 16.51 3.54 14.24
N ALA A 246 17.06 3.42 13.03
CA ALA A 246 18.32 4.05 12.65
C ALA A 246 18.12 5.50 12.15
N LEU A 247 16.93 5.85 11.67
CA LEU A 247 16.61 7.17 11.09
C LEU A 247 15.88 8.10 12.09
N LEU A 248 15.33 7.54 13.14
CA LEU A 248 14.57 8.21 14.19
C LEU A 248 15.22 8.06 15.55
#